data_4aec044fbfc49c8fb0c3cea980964400
#
_entry.id   4aec044fbfc49c8fb0c3cea980964400
#
_cell.length_a   1.000
_cell.length_b   1.000
_cell.length_c   1.000
_cell.angle_alpha   90.00
_cell.angle_beta   90.00
_cell.angle_gamma   90.00
#
_symmetry.space_group_name_H-M   'P 1'
#
loop_
_entity.id
_entity.type
_entity.pdbx_description
1 polymer ?
#
loop_
_entity_poly.entity_id
_entity_poly.type
_entity_poly.pdbx_seq_one_letter_code
_entity_poly.pdbx_strand_id
1 'polypeptide(L)'
;MPYFFEFLLTNWFLVLPLIIAITLFFYTENSRKATKLDSQEVIFQLNNKNALLIDLRNEKEFSRGKISQAIYTGPNLENCKKEINKISDRPVILFCQNGLKSDEFSKELKKSEIDVYILKGGINSWTADGLPLLD
;
A
#
# COMPACT_ATOMS: atom_id res chain seq x y z
N MET A 1 -38.92 -3.75 17.65
CA MET A 1 -38.39 -2.44 18.05
C MET A 1 -39.14 -1.30 17.35
N PRO A 2 -40.45 -1.10 17.62
CA PRO A 2 -41.21 -0.06 16.92
C PRO A 2 -40.70 1.36 17.22
N TYR A 3 -40.18 1.61 18.42
CA TYR A 3 -39.67 2.92 18.81
C TYR A 3 -38.42 3.35 18.07
N PHE A 4 -37.60 2.40 17.66
CA PHE A 4 -36.37 2.68 16.89
C PHE A 4 -36.70 3.24 15.50
N PHE A 5 -37.65 2.62 14.82
CA PHE A 5 -38.07 3.06 13.50
C PHE A 5 -38.81 4.42 13.56
N GLU A 6 -39.66 4.60 14.56
CA GLU A 6 -40.34 5.89 14.79
C GLU A 6 -39.31 6.99 15.04
N PHE A 7 -38.27 6.72 15.86
CA PHE A 7 -37.20 7.66 16.13
C PHE A 7 -36.45 8.04 14.84
N LEU A 8 -36.12 7.07 14.00
CA LEU A 8 -35.45 7.31 12.74
C LEU A 8 -36.26 8.16 11.78
N LEU A 9 -37.58 7.84 11.68
CA LEU A 9 -38.48 8.57 10.79
C LEU A 9 -38.72 10.00 11.26
N THR A 10 -38.84 10.19 12.57
CA THR A 10 -39.07 11.51 13.16
C THR A 10 -37.80 12.40 13.06
N ASN A 11 -36.62 11.79 13.14
CA ASN A 11 -35.35 12.53 13.18
C ASN A 11 -34.51 12.30 11.92
N TRP A 12 -35.17 12.02 10.80
CA TRP A 12 -34.48 11.72 9.53
C TRP A 12 -33.49 12.83 9.11
N PHE A 13 -33.80 14.07 9.44
CA PHE A 13 -32.96 15.23 9.12
C PHE A 13 -31.64 15.27 9.90
N LEU A 14 -31.54 14.50 11.02
CA LEU A 14 -30.31 14.29 11.77
C LEU A 14 -29.58 13.02 11.30
N VAL A 15 -30.34 11.99 10.96
CA VAL A 15 -29.83 10.67 10.56
C VAL A 15 -29.18 10.73 9.17
N LEU A 16 -29.81 11.45 8.25
CA LEU A 16 -29.31 11.55 6.87
C LEU A 16 -27.90 12.16 6.77
N PRO A 17 -27.60 13.32 7.39
CA PRO A 17 -26.25 13.87 7.38
C PRO A 17 -25.23 12.93 8.04
N LEU A 18 -25.63 12.22 9.07
CA LEU A 18 -24.74 11.26 9.74
C LEU A 18 -24.38 10.11 8.81
N ILE A 19 -25.35 9.54 8.09
CA ILE A 19 -25.10 8.48 7.11
C ILE A 19 -24.19 8.98 5.99
N ILE A 20 -24.43 10.19 5.50
CA ILE A 20 -23.59 10.80 4.45
C ILE A 20 -22.16 10.97 4.98
N ALA A 21 -21.98 11.48 6.20
CA ALA A 21 -20.67 11.67 6.80
C ALA A 21 -19.91 10.35 6.96
N ILE A 22 -20.60 9.30 7.44
CA ILE A 22 -20.01 7.96 7.58
C ILE A 22 -19.62 7.40 6.20
N THR A 23 -20.49 7.54 5.22
CA THR A 23 -20.23 7.05 3.86
C THR A 23 -19.04 7.77 3.24
N LEU A 24 -18.95 9.09 3.38
CA LEU A 24 -17.83 9.88 2.90
C LEU A 24 -16.55 9.51 3.62
N PHE A 25 -16.61 9.27 4.93
CA PHE A 25 -15.44 8.84 5.70
C PHE A 25 -14.87 7.52 5.16
N PHE A 26 -15.73 6.50 4.98
CA PHE A 26 -15.29 5.22 4.43
C PHE A 26 -14.84 5.34 2.98
N TYR A 27 -15.47 6.18 2.19
CA TYR A 27 -15.07 6.43 0.81
C TYR A 27 -13.67 7.04 0.74
N THR A 28 -13.39 8.09 1.53
CA THR A 28 -12.08 8.74 1.55
C THR A 28 -11.00 7.82 2.08
N GLU A 29 -11.30 7.04 3.11
CA GLU A 29 -10.36 6.07 3.66
C GLU A 29 -10.01 4.98 2.63
N ASN A 30 -11.01 4.48 1.92
CA ASN A 30 -10.78 3.47 0.89
C ASN A 30 -10.00 4.03 -0.31
N SER A 31 -10.22 5.30 -0.65
CA SER A 31 -9.51 5.98 -1.75
C SER A 31 -8.03 6.20 -1.45
N ARG A 32 -7.64 6.13 -0.18
CA ARG A 32 -6.24 6.29 0.24
C ARG A 32 -5.43 5.00 0.15
N LYS A 33 -6.08 3.88 -0.13
CA LYS A 33 -5.36 2.60 -0.23
C LYS A 33 -4.64 2.50 -1.56
N ALA A 34 -3.38 2.09 -1.49
CA ALA A 34 -2.61 1.82 -2.69
C ALA A 34 -3.12 0.54 -3.38
N THR A 35 -2.94 0.49 -4.69
CA THR A 35 -3.26 -0.72 -5.46
C THR A 35 -2.26 -1.82 -5.11
N LYS A 36 -2.77 -2.98 -4.75
CA LYS A 36 -1.96 -4.17 -4.46
C LYS A 36 -1.80 -4.99 -5.74
N LEU A 37 -0.56 -5.35 -6.03
CA LEU A 37 -0.21 -6.16 -7.20
C LEU A 37 0.26 -7.54 -6.74
N ASP A 38 -0.11 -8.58 -7.45
CA ASP A 38 0.46 -9.90 -7.21
C ASP A 38 1.87 -9.99 -7.81
N SER A 39 2.56 -11.11 -7.56
CA SER A 39 3.94 -11.29 -8.00
C SER A 39 4.10 -11.20 -9.52
N GLN A 40 3.15 -11.71 -10.28
CA GLN A 40 3.18 -11.66 -11.74
C GLN A 40 3.01 -10.24 -12.27
N GLU A 41 2.10 -9.48 -11.67
CA GLU A 41 1.90 -8.07 -12.02
C GLU A 41 3.12 -7.23 -11.68
N VAL A 42 3.78 -7.51 -10.55
CA VAL A 42 5.03 -6.84 -10.16
C VAL A 42 6.11 -7.12 -11.21
N ILE A 43 6.28 -8.37 -11.61
CA ILE A 43 7.25 -8.75 -12.65
C ILE A 43 6.96 -8.01 -13.96
N PHE A 44 5.68 -7.95 -14.34
CA PHE A 44 5.29 -7.23 -15.54
C PHE A 44 5.69 -5.75 -15.46
N GLN A 45 5.42 -5.10 -14.33
CA GLN A 45 5.77 -3.69 -14.12
C GLN A 45 7.30 -3.48 -14.15
N LEU A 46 8.07 -4.37 -13.54
CA LEU A 46 9.53 -4.30 -13.54
C LEU A 46 10.10 -4.44 -14.94
N ASN A 47 9.58 -5.37 -15.74
CA ASN A 47 10.11 -5.68 -17.07
C ASN A 47 9.64 -4.70 -18.16
N ASN A 48 8.40 -4.24 -18.09
CA ASN A 48 7.77 -3.46 -19.15
C ASN A 48 7.63 -1.97 -18.84
N LYS A 49 7.52 -1.61 -17.57
CA LYS A 49 7.35 -0.23 -17.12
C LYS A 49 8.58 0.34 -16.42
N ASN A 50 9.63 -0.46 -16.29
CA ASN A 50 10.83 -0.09 -15.58
C ASN A 50 10.54 0.43 -14.16
N ALA A 51 9.67 -0.28 -13.45
CA ALA A 51 9.22 0.10 -12.12
C ALA A 51 10.37 0.10 -11.11
N LEU A 52 10.29 1.00 -10.14
CA LEU A 52 11.19 1.04 -8.99
C LEU A 52 10.63 0.14 -7.90
N LEU A 53 11.42 -0.83 -7.45
CA LEU A 53 11.03 -1.74 -6.38
C LEU A 53 11.79 -1.36 -5.10
N ILE A 54 11.06 -1.06 -4.04
CA ILE A 54 11.63 -0.58 -2.78
C ILE A 54 11.37 -1.58 -1.66
N ASP A 55 12.44 -1.98 -0.98
CA ASP A 55 12.41 -2.91 0.15
C ASP A 55 12.34 -2.14 1.46
N LEU A 56 11.25 -2.30 2.19
CA LEU A 56 10.99 -1.64 3.47
C LEU A 56 11.29 -2.53 4.68
N ARG A 57 11.87 -3.71 4.46
CA ARG A 57 12.17 -4.65 5.54
C ARG A 57 13.32 -4.16 6.42
N ASN A 58 13.47 -4.77 7.59
CA ASN A 58 14.63 -4.47 8.43
C ASN A 58 15.90 -5.13 7.85
N GLU A 59 17.03 -4.75 8.37
CA GLU A 59 18.34 -5.22 7.90
C GLU A 59 18.50 -6.74 8.01
N LYS A 60 17.98 -7.35 9.08
CA LYS A 60 18.06 -8.79 9.28
C LYS A 60 17.26 -9.56 8.24
N GLU A 61 16.07 -9.10 7.93
CA GLU A 61 15.22 -9.70 6.89
C GLU A 61 15.85 -9.52 5.51
N PHE A 62 16.40 -8.36 5.24
CA PHE A 62 17.09 -8.06 3.98
C PHE A 62 18.31 -8.97 3.78
N SER A 63 19.08 -9.23 4.82
CA SER A 63 20.27 -10.08 4.74
C SER A 63 19.98 -11.55 4.52
N ARG A 64 18.74 -12.01 4.78
CA ARG A 64 18.31 -13.39 4.52
C ARG A 64 18.00 -13.68 3.07
N GLY A 65 17.84 -12.67 2.27
CA GLY A 65 17.51 -12.79 0.87
C GLY A 65 16.70 -11.61 0.38
N LYS A 66 16.92 -11.20 -0.84
CA LYS A 66 16.31 -10.00 -1.43
C LYS A 66 15.80 -10.28 -2.83
N ILE A 67 14.84 -9.49 -3.28
CA ILE A 67 14.37 -9.52 -4.66
C ILE A 67 15.39 -8.76 -5.52
N SER A 68 15.74 -9.34 -6.67
CA SER A 68 16.59 -8.70 -7.64
C SER A 68 16.04 -7.33 -8.04
N GLN A 69 16.91 -6.35 -8.23
CA GLN A 69 16.58 -4.97 -8.63
C GLN A 69 15.89 -4.14 -7.52
N ALA A 70 15.67 -4.70 -6.34
CA ALA A 70 15.08 -3.94 -5.23
C ALA A 70 16.10 -2.97 -4.63
N ILE A 71 15.64 -1.76 -4.33
CA ILE A 71 16.43 -0.77 -3.62
C ILE A 71 16.05 -0.85 -2.14
N TYR A 72 17.04 -1.05 -1.29
CA TYR A 72 16.83 -1.14 0.15
C TYR A 72 16.79 0.25 0.78
N THR A 73 15.66 0.59 1.40
CA THR A 73 15.53 1.82 2.18
C THR A 73 15.33 1.53 3.66
N GLY A 74 14.99 0.28 4.00
CA GLY A 74 14.61 -0.10 5.35
C GLY A 74 13.28 0.50 5.78
N PRO A 75 12.91 0.34 7.05
CA PRO A 75 11.66 0.87 7.59
C PRO A 75 11.78 2.38 7.91
N ASN A 76 12.27 3.15 6.98
CA ASN A 76 12.50 4.59 7.12
C ASN A 76 11.79 5.34 6.00
N LEU A 77 10.72 6.06 6.35
CA LEU A 77 9.90 6.79 5.40
C LEU A 77 10.69 7.88 4.66
N GLU A 78 11.60 8.56 5.34
CA GLU A 78 12.42 9.62 4.74
C GLU A 78 13.34 9.08 3.66
N ASN A 79 13.99 7.94 3.90
CA ASN A 79 14.81 7.28 2.90
C ASN A 79 13.98 6.81 1.71
N CYS A 80 12.79 6.29 1.97
CA CYS A 80 11.85 5.89 0.93
C CYS A 80 11.48 7.08 0.04
N LYS A 81 11.13 8.22 0.64
CA LYS A 81 10.81 9.45 -0.10
C LYS A 81 11.98 9.95 -0.92
N LYS A 82 13.20 9.89 -0.39
CA LYS A 82 14.41 10.30 -1.10
C LYS A 82 14.62 9.47 -2.37
N GLU A 83 14.47 8.15 -2.28
CA GLU A 83 14.61 7.27 -3.44
C GLU A 83 13.53 7.51 -4.49
N ILE A 84 12.29 7.76 -4.06
CA ILE A 84 11.18 8.07 -4.97
C ILE A 84 11.43 9.41 -5.68
N ASN A 85 11.90 10.42 -4.95
CA ASN A 85 12.13 11.77 -5.50
C ASN A 85 13.28 11.82 -6.51
N LYS A 86 14.22 10.88 -6.46
CA LYS A 86 15.30 10.77 -7.45
C LYS A 86 14.80 10.33 -8.82
N ILE A 87 13.60 9.79 -8.89
CA ILE A 87 13.07 9.16 -10.07
C ILE A 87 11.75 9.80 -10.43
N SER A 88 11.63 10.30 -11.66
CA SER A 88 10.38 10.77 -12.23
C SER A 88 9.88 9.75 -13.25
N ASP A 89 8.57 9.66 -13.42
CA ASP A 89 7.89 8.90 -14.48
C ASP A 89 8.01 7.37 -14.39
N ARG A 90 8.52 6.82 -13.29
CA ARG A 90 8.57 5.38 -13.08
C ARG A 90 7.54 4.95 -12.06
N PRO A 91 6.81 3.85 -12.30
CA PRO A 91 5.96 3.27 -11.25
C PRO A 91 6.81 2.87 -10.05
N VAL A 92 6.27 3.07 -8.85
CA VAL A 92 6.95 2.72 -7.61
C VAL A 92 6.18 1.59 -6.93
N ILE A 93 6.88 0.52 -6.56
CA ILE A 93 6.30 -0.64 -5.88
C ILE A 93 7.03 -0.80 -4.55
N LEU A 94 6.26 -0.80 -3.47
CA LEU A 94 6.76 -1.03 -2.12
C LEU A 94 6.52 -2.47 -1.71
N PHE A 95 7.44 -3.07 -0.98
CA PHE A 95 7.20 -4.35 -0.34
C PHE A 95 7.90 -4.43 1.02
N CYS A 96 7.34 -5.26 1.87
CA CYS A 96 7.92 -5.61 3.16
C CYS A 96 7.79 -7.11 3.36
N GLN A 97 7.95 -7.62 4.57
CA GLN A 97 7.88 -9.07 4.80
C GLN A 97 6.49 -9.63 4.52
N ASN A 98 5.43 -8.99 5.02
CA ASN A 98 4.06 -9.50 4.93
C ASN A 98 3.04 -8.52 4.31
N GLY A 99 3.46 -7.33 3.94
CA GLY A 99 2.60 -6.31 3.33
C GLY A 99 2.05 -5.25 4.29
N LEU A 100 2.19 -5.40 5.62
CA LEU A 100 1.63 -4.45 6.58
C LEU A 100 2.36 -3.11 6.58
N LYS A 101 3.69 -3.14 6.59
CA LYS A 101 4.50 -1.92 6.61
C LYS A 101 4.40 -1.14 5.29
N SER A 102 4.36 -1.84 4.17
CA SER A 102 4.16 -1.20 2.87
C SER A 102 2.79 -0.54 2.77
N ASP A 103 1.76 -1.13 3.37
CA ASP A 103 0.42 -0.53 3.45
C ASP A 103 0.45 0.79 4.26
N GLU A 104 1.11 0.80 5.42
CA GLU A 104 1.30 2.01 6.22
C GLU A 104 2.04 3.10 5.44
N PHE A 105 3.14 2.75 4.80
CA PHE A 105 3.97 3.69 4.06
C PHE A 105 3.24 4.27 2.86
N SER A 106 2.44 3.45 2.18
CA SER A 106 1.63 3.90 1.05
C SER A 106 0.63 4.98 1.46
N LYS A 107 0.03 4.85 2.64
CA LYS A 107 -0.89 5.85 3.18
C LYS A 107 -0.17 7.17 3.47
N GLU A 108 1.02 7.11 4.07
CA GLU A 108 1.82 8.29 4.34
C GLU A 108 2.30 8.98 3.05
N LEU A 109 2.71 8.20 2.06
CA LEU A 109 3.11 8.72 0.75
C LEU A 109 1.93 9.37 0.01
N LYS A 110 0.74 8.81 0.14
CA LYS A 110 -0.46 9.37 -0.46
C LYS A 110 -0.80 10.75 0.09
N LYS A 111 -0.53 10.99 1.37
CA LYS A 111 -0.69 12.32 1.98
C LYS A 111 0.22 13.36 1.32
N SER A 112 1.35 12.94 0.78
CA SER A 112 2.29 13.78 0.03
C SER A 112 2.05 13.74 -1.48
N GLU A 113 0.88 13.26 -1.91
CA GLU A 113 0.47 13.12 -3.31
C GLU A 113 1.36 12.20 -4.13
N ILE A 114 1.99 11.22 -3.48
CA ILE A 114 2.82 10.21 -4.13
C ILE A 114 2.01 8.91 -4.24
N ASP A 115 1.75 8.46 -5.46
CA ASP A 115 1.06 7.21 -5.74
C ASP A 115 2.06 6.07 -5.87
N VAL A 116 1.80 4.98 -5.15
CA VAL A 116 2.64 3.79 -5.17
C VAL A 116 1.78 2.54 -5.30
N TYR A 117 2.40 1.46 -5.77
CA TYR A 117 1.82 0.12 -5.73
C TYR A 117 2.45 -0.65 -4.57
N ILE A 118 1.78 -1.73 -4.16
CA ILE A 118 2.26 -2.60 -3.08
C ILE A 118 2.30 -4.04 -3.61
N LEU A 119 3.38 -4.75 -3.30
CA LEU A 119 3.43 -6.20 -3.53
C LEU A 119 2.52 -6.88 -2.51
N LYS A 120 1.43 -7.46 -2.99
CA LYS A 120 0.44 -8.13 -2.15
C LYS A 120 1.07 -9.28 -1.37
N GLY A 121 0.92 -9.25 -0.04
CA GLY A 121 1.48 -10.27 0.84
C GLY A 121 2.98 -10.15 1.06
N GLY A 122 3.64 -9.15 0.48
CA GLY A 122 5.06 -8.90 0.65
C GLY A 122 5.95 -10.02 0.10
N ILE A 123 7.16 -10.12 0.63
CA ILE A 123 8.12 -11.13 0.19
C ILE A 123 7.66 -12.55 0.53
N ASN A 124 6.82 -12.72 1.54
CA ASN A 124 6.24 -14.02 1.87
C ASN A 124 5.44 -14.59 0.69
N SER A 125 4.63 -13.75 0.06
CA SER A 125 3.87 -14.13 -1.14
C SER A 125 4.78 -14.40 -2.34
N TRP A 126 5.83 -13.59 -2.49
CA TRP A 126 6.83 -13.76 -3.55
C TRP A 126 7.50 -15.14 -3.46
N THR A 127 7.93 -15.53 -2.27
CA THR A 127 8.57 -16.84 -2.05
C THR A 127 7.56 -17.99 -2.16
N ALA A 128 6.32 -17.78 -1.72
CA ALA A 128 5.26 -18.80 -1.85
C ALA A 128 4.94 -19.09 -3.32
N ASP A 129 5.11 -18.12 -4.20
CA ASP A 129 4.93 -18.28 -5.65
C ASP A 129 6.16 -18.94 -6.33
N GLY A 130 7.15 -19.35 -5.54
CA GLY A 130 8.35 -20.02 -6.05
C GLY A 130 9.36 -19.10 -6.72
N LEU A 131 9.26 -17.78 -6.51
CA LEU A 131 10.16 -16.83 -7.15
C LEU A 131 11.48 -16.71 -6.38
N PRO A 132 12.60 -16.51 -7.10
CA PRO A 132 13.92 -16.55 -6.47
C PRO A 132 14.24 -15.30 -5.67
N LEU A 133 15.09 -15.49 -4.65
CA LEU A 133 15.70 -14.41 -3.89
C LEU A 133 17.23 -14.46 -4.09
N LEU A 134 17.85 -13.30 -4.04
CA LEU A 134 19.32 -13.18 -4.03
C LEU A 134 19.81 -13.15 -2.58
N ASP A 135 20.96 -13.76 -2.34
CA ASP A 135 21.62 -13.71 -1.03
C ASP A 135 22.34 -12.37 -0.80
#